data_e336c62b39ae43a837c35fe1b26d3239
#
_entry.id   e336c62b39ae43a837c35fe1b26d3239
#
_cell.length_a   1.000
_cell.length_b   1.000
_cell.length_c   1.000
_cell.angle_alpha   90.00
_cell.angle_beta   90.00
_cell.angle_gamma   90.00
#
_symmetry.space_group_name_H-M   'P 1'
#
loop_
_entity.id
_entity.type
_entity.pdbx_description
1 polymer ?
#
loop_
_entity_poly.entity_id
_entity_poly.type
_entity_poly.pdbx_seq_one_letter_code
_entity_poly.pdbx_strand_id
1 'polypeptide(L)'
;LTSYSGGTEGDVFYYSSNFDSASGRLLSLSDVVLDLPEFRDILEAGLREKYAEVDFTALEDALNGYMSDLSSLTWTLDYQGLSFFFAAGTLAPYDDGAMQLSLRFADNLRLFSLYYTAVPTAYAVPLTGGSCLNYDFDQDGKADEISVERIYGDDGSIEKLKISVNGKVFTANTPMTDCDCY
;
A
#
# COMPACT_ATOMS: atom_id res chain seq x y z
N LEU A 1 -8.64 8.25 10.53
CA LEU A 1 -9.32 9.23 11.39
C LEU A 1 -8.69 9.15 12.77
N THR A 2 -8.17 10.24 13.28
CA THR A 2 -7.61 10.29 14.64
C THR A 2 -8.69 10.84 15.56
N SER A 3 -9.09 10.09 16.57
CA SER A 3 -9.98 10.59 17.61
C SER A 3 -9.18 10.84 18.89
N TYR A 4 -9.33 12.03 19.47
CA TYR A 4 -8.66 12.42 20.71
C TYR A 4 -9.65 12.29 21.86
N SER A 5 -9.37 11.40 22.80
CA SER A 5 -10.23 11.13 23.96
C SER A 5 -9.76 11.79 25.27
N GLY A 6 -8.87 12.80 25.19
CA GLY A 6 -8.45 13.59 26.36
C GLY A 6 -7.27 13.03 27.16
N GLY A 7 -6.56 12.02 26.66
CA GLY A 7 -5.29 11.54 27.21
C GLY A 7 -4.09 12.28 26.60
N THR A 8 -2.88 11.98 27.08
CA THR A 8 -1.61 12.52 26.55
C THR A 8 -1.21 11.90 25.22
N GLU A 9 -1.82 10.79 24.83
CA GLU A 9 -1.60 10.08 23.57
C GLU A 9 -2.96 9.83 22.89
N GLY A 10 -3.05 10.11 21.59
CA GLY A 10 -4.27 9.88 20.80
C GLY A 10 -4.29 8.47 20.24
N ASP A 11 -5.41 7.77 20.36
CA ASP A 11 -5.61 6.49 19.71
C ASP A 11 -5.74 6.67 18.18
N VAL A 12 -5.04 5.85 17.41
CA VAL A 12 -5.14 5.81 15.97
C VAL A 12 -6.03 4.64 15.56
N PHE A 13 -7.16 4.97 14.91
CA PHE A 13 -8.06 3.97 14.33
C PHE A 13 -7.96 4.00 12.82
N TYR A 14 -7.88 2.83 12.21
CA TYR A 14 -7.84 2.66 10.76
C TYR A 14 -9.20 2.19 10.27
N TYR A 15 -9.70 2.85 9.22
CA TYR A 15 -10.91 2.45 8.50
C TYR A 15 -10.58 2.44 7.02
N SER A 16 -11.00 1.41 6.33
CA SER A 16 -10.84 1.28 4.90
C SER A 16 -12.09 0.75 4.23
N SER A 17 -12.28 1.10 2.98
CA SER A 17 -13.29 0.52 2.11
C SER A 17 -12.70 0.37 0.72
N ASN A 18 -12.75 -0.83 0.19
CA ASN A 18 -12.23 -1.16 -1.12
C ASN A 18 -13.39 -1.38 -2.09
N PHE A 19 -13.29 -0.82 -3.28
CA PHE A 19 -14.34 -0.91 -4.29
C PHE A 19 -13.74 -1.44 -5.59
N ASP A 20 -14.46 -2.33 -6.24
CA ASP A 20 -14.19 -2.71 -7.60
C ASP A 20 -14.49 -1.52 -8.53
N SER A 21 -13.48 -1.01 -9.21
CA SER A 21 -13.58 0.19 -10.04
C SER A 21 -14.46 -0.01 -11.27
N ALA A 22 -14.63 -1.24 -11.75
CA ALA A 22 -15.45 -1.55 -12.90
C ALA A 22 -16.95 -1.64 -12.55
N SER A 23 -17.28 -2.20 -11.40
CA SER A 23 -18.66 -2.42 -10.97
C SER A 23 -19.16 -1.45 -9.91
N GLY A 24 -18.27 -0.75 -9.20
CA GLY A 24 -18.58 0.06 -8.03
C GLY A 24 -18.97 -0.76 -6.79
N ARG A 25 -18.80 -2.08 -6.83
CA ARG A 25 -19.14 -2.98 -5.73
C ARG A 25 -18.11 -2.88 -4.61
N LEU A 26 -18.57 -2.85 -3.36
CA LEU A 26 -17.72 -2.99 -2.19
C LEU A 26 -17.06 -4.38 -2.21
N LEU A 27 -15.75 -4.43 -2.01
CA LEU A 27 -14.97 -5.65 -1.95
C LEU A 27 -14.84 -6.16 -0.51
N SER A 28 -15.02 -7.46 -0.34
CA SER A 28 -14.58 -8.20 0.83
C SER A 28 -13.18 -8.79 0.59
N LEU A 29 -12.45 -9.10 1.66
CA LEU A 29 -11.14 -9.74 1.52
C LEU A 29 -11.22 -11.08 0.77
N SER A 30 -12.30 -11.84 0.97
CA SER A 30 -12.56 -13.12 0.28
C SER A 30 -12.86 -12.99 -1.22
N ASP A 31 -13.10 -11.78 -1.74
CA ASP A 31 -13.16 -11.56 -3.19
C ASP A 31 -11.75 -11.57 -3.81
N VAL A 32 -10.74 -11.22 -3.03
CA VAL A 32 -9.35 -11.04 -3.49
C VAL A 32 -8.47 -12.21 -3.09
N VAL A 33 -8.59 -12.70 -1.86
CA VAL A 33 -7.81 -13.81 -1.30
C VAL A 33 -8.52 -15.12 -1.54
N LEU A 34 -7.84 -16.09 -2.17
CA LEU A 34 -8.41 -17.39 -2.57
C LEU A 34 -8.23 -18.47 -1.50
N ASP A 35 -7.15 -18.41 -0.72
CA ASP A 35 -6.80 -19.38 0.33
C ASP A 35 -6.56 -18.66 1.65
N LEU A 36 -7.57 -18.65 2.52
CA LEU A 36 -7.50 -17.97 3.81
C LEU A 36 -6.53 -18.63 4.81
N PRO A 37 -6.42 -19.95 4.91
CA PRO A 37 -5.39 -20.59 5.71
C PRO A 37 -3.98 -20.20 5.30
N GLU A 38 -3.63 -20.32 4.02
CA GLU A 38 -2.31 -19.91 3.50
C GLU A 38 -2.08 -18.41 3.70
N PHE A 39 -3.10 -17.58 3.48
CA PHE A 39 -3.04 -16.14 3.74
C PHE A 39 -2.70 -15.81 5.19
N ARG A 40 -3.35 -16.50 6.15
CA ARG A 40 -3.07 -16.31 7.58
C ARG A 40 -1.61 -16.60 7.90
N ASP A 41 -1.08 -17.70 7.38
CA ASP A 41 0.30 -18.10 7.65
C ASP A 41 1.32 -17.13 7.05
N ILE A 42 1.06 -16.64 5.83
CA ILE A 42 1.88 -15.61 5.17
C ILE A 42 1.82 -14.28 5.95
N LEU A 43 0.63 -13.88 6.41
CA LEU A 43 0.45 -12.66 7.20
C LEU A 43 1.23 -12.75 8.52
N GLU A 44 1.16 -13.88 9.21
CA GLU A 44 1.91 -14.13 10.44
C GLU A 44 3.43 -14.09 10.20
N ALA A 45 3.91 -14.81 9.19
CA ALA A 45 5.33 -14.85 8.85
C ALA A 45 5.87 -13.46 8.48
N GLY A 46 5.13 -12.70 7.66
CA GLY A 46 5.53 -11.35 7.26
C GLY A 46 5.54 -10.35 8.42
N LEU A 47 4.60 -10.45 9.36
CA LEU A 47 4.60 -9.63 10.57
C LEU A 47 5.81 -9.95 11.46
N ARG A 48 6.09 -11.22 11.68
CA ARG A 48 7.26 -11.65 12.48
C ARG A 48 8.59 -11.26 11.82
N GLU A 49 8.68 -11.30 10.51
CA GLU A 49 9.87 -10.87 9.76
C GLU A 49 10.07 -9.35 9.86
N LYS A 50 9.00 -8.59 9.57
CA LYS A 50 9.07 -7.11 9.54
C LYS A 50 9.32 -6.50 10.91
N TYR A 51 8.78 -7.11 11.96
CA TYR A 51 8.84 -6.63 13.34
C TYR A 51 9.56 -7.66 14.24
N ALA A 52 10.76 -8.08 13.81
CA ALA A 52 11.53 -9.16 14.47
C ALA A 52 11.87 -8.88 15.95
N GLU A 53 11.94 -7.62 16.36
CA GLU A 53 12.25 -7.20 17.73
C GLU A 53 11.01 -7.12 18.65
N VAL A 54 9.81 -7.29 18.09
CA VAL A 54 8.55 -7.17 18.85
C VAL A 54 8.18 -8.49 19.49
N ASP A 55 7.82 -8.45 20.77
CA ASP A 55 7.25 -9.59 21.48
C ASP A 55 5.74 -9.68 21.22
N PHE A 56 5.37 -10.48 20.25
CA PHE A 56 3.98 -10.68 19.84
C PHE A 56 3.20 -11.51 20.88
N THR A 57 2.57 -10.84 21.82
CA THR A 57 1.80 -11.49 22.90
C THR A 57 0.39 -11.92 22.48
N ALA A 58 -0.17 -11.30 21.43
CA ALA A 58 -1.56 -11.52 20.98
C ALA A 58 -1.70 -11.86 19.49
N LEU A 59 -0.60 -12.03 18.75
CA LEU A 59 -0.61 -12.20 17.29
C LEU A 59 -1.48 -13.37 16.84
N GLU A 60 -1.28 -14.54 17.40
CA GLU A 60 -1.98 -15.77 17.00
C GLU A 60 -3.49 -15.65 17.24
N ASP A 61 -3.89 -15.18 18.43
CA ASP A 61 -5.30 -15.01 18.79
C ASP A 61 -5.96 -13.94 17.92
N ALA A 62 -5.27 -12.82 17.67
CA ALA A 62 -5.76 -11.75 16.81
C ALA A 62 -5.95 -12.23 15.36
N LEU A 63 -4.97 -12.94 14.79
CA LEU A 63 -5.09 -13.47 13.43
C LEU A 63 -6.23 -14.51 13.33
N ASN A 64 -6.40 -15.39 14.31
CA ASN A 64 -7.52 -16.33 14.35
C ASN A 64 -8.87 -15.58 14.44
N GLY A 65 -8.93 -14.50 15.21
CA GLY A 65 -10.09 -13.63 15.29
C GLY A 65 -10.44 -13.01 13.93
N TYR A 66 -9.45 -12.46 13.22
CA TYR A 66 -9.62 -11.90 11.87
C TYR A 66 -10.05 -12.95 10.84
N MET A 67 -9.50 -14.17 10.91
CA MET A 67 -9.95 -15.26 10.01
C MET A 67 -11.38 -15.70 10.29
N SER A 68 -11.87 -15.52 11.51
CA SER A 68 -13.26 -15.79 11.88
C SER A 68 -14.22 -14.67 11.47
N ASP A 69 -13.74 -13.43 11.43
CA ASP A 69 -14.48 -12.25 10.97
C ASP A 69 -13.58 -11.33 10.13
N LEU A 70 -13.51 -11.60 8.84
CA LEU A 70 -12.70 -10.83 7.89
C LEU A 70 -13.10 -9.35 7.78
N SER A 71 -14.31 -9.01 8.18
CA SER A 71 -14.79 -7.61 8.16
C SER A 71 -14.13 -6.73 9.22
N SER A 72 -13.55 -7.34 10.25
CA SER A 72 -12.81 -6.64 11.31
C SER A 72 -11.36 -6.30 10.92
N LEU A 73 -10.83 -6.92 9.86
CA LEU A 73 -9.48 -6.65 9.38
C LEU A 73 -9.48 -5.41 8.47
N THR A 74 -8.70 -4.41 8.84
CA THR A 74 -8.52 -3.19 8.02
C THR A 74 -7.45 -3.40 6.96
N TRP A 75 -7.82 -3.22 5.71
CA TRP A 75 -6.92 -3.45 4.56
C TRP A 75 -7.22 -2.54 3.39
N THR A 76 -6.23 -2.32 2.55
CA THR A 76 -6.37 -1.59 1.28
C THR A 76 -5.80 -2.42 0.14
N LEU A 77 -6.32 -2.17 -1.06
CA LEU A 77 -5.90 -2.80 -2.30
C LEU A 77 -5.34 -1.72 -3.23
N ASP A 78 -4.18 -2.00 -3.81
CA ASP A 78 -3.63 -1.24 -4.93
C ASP A 78 -3.12 -2.18 -6.03
N TYR A 79 -2.42 -1.64 -7.03
CA TYR A 79 -1.89 -2.43 -8.15
C TYR A 79 -0.71 -3.33 -7.78
N GLN A 80 -0.08 -3.12 -6.62
CA GLN A 80 1.04 -3.94 -6.17
C GLN A 80 0.59 -5.06 -5.24
N GLY A 81 -0.49 -4.86 -4.48
CA GLY A 81 -0.91 -5.84 -3.49
C GLY A 81 -1.92 -5.33 -2.48
N LEU A 82 -1.86 -5.92 -1.33
CA LEU A 82 -2.72 -5.64 -0.19
C LEU A 82 -1.87 -5.07 0.96
N SER A 83 -2.36 -4.01 1.57
CA SER A 83 -1.77 -3.47 2.80
C SER A 83 -2.75 -3.63 3.96
N PHE A 84 -2.26 -4.15 5.07
CA PHE A 84 -3.01 -4.44 6.30
C PHE A 84 -2.56 -3.51 7.41
N PHE A 85 -3.51 -3.03 8.21
CA PHE A 85 -3.28 -2.05 9.26
C PHE A 85 -3.82 -2.57 10.60
N PHE A 86 -2.99 -2.52 11.62
CA PHE A 86 -3.29 -2.99 12.96
C PHE A 86 -3.08 -1.83 13.95
N ALA A 87 -4.10 -1.54 14.75
CA ALA A 87 -3.99 -0.53 15.79
C ALA A 87 -3.01 -0.96 16.90
N ALA A 88 -2.46 0.00 17.63
CA ALA A 88 -1.63 -0.28 18.78
C ALA A 88 -2.37 -1.17 19.79
N GLY A 89 -1.65 -2.11 20.40
CA GLY A 89 -2.22 -3.06 21.35
C GLY A 89 -3.02 -4.22 20.74
N THR A 90 -3.11 -4.31 19.41
CA THR A 90 -3.86 -5.39 18.75
C THR A 90 -3.06 -6.69 18.63
N LEU A 91 -1.81 -6.61 18.22
CA LEU A 91 -0.94 -7.77 17.97
C LEU A 91 0.12 -7.96 19.06
N ALA A 92 0.52 -6.87 19.69
CA ALA A 92 1.58 -6.77 20.69
C ALA A 92 1.20 -5.71 21.73
N PRO A 93 1.98 -5.51 22.81
CA PRO A 93 1.75 -4.43 23.77
C PRO A 93 1.55 -3.08 23.10
N TYR A 94 0.75 -2.21 23.72
CA TYR A 94 0.38 -0.89 23.16
C TYR A 94 1.60 -0.02 22.84
N ASP A 95 2.66 -0.12 23.65
CA ASP A 95 3.90 0.67 23.51
C ASP A 95 4.70 0.31 22.24
N ASP A 96 4.44 -0.85 21.63
CA ASP A 96 5.02 -1.23 20.33
C ASP A 96 4.37 -0.51 19.14
N GLY A 97 3.28 0.23 19.40
CA GLY A 97 2.61 1.08 18.44
C GLY A 97 1.72 0.35 17.43
N ALA A 98 1.28 1.12 16.45
CA ALA A 98 0.48 0.58 15.34
C ALA A 98 1.38 -0.11 14.30
N MET A 99 0.87 -1.19 13.69
CA MET A 99 1.62 -2.00 12.75
C MET A 99 0.96 -2.02 11.37
N GLN A 100 1.78 -2.19 10.35
CA GLN A 100 1.33 -2.32 8.97
C GLN A 100 2.14 -3.41 8.26
N LEU A 101 1.48 -4.22 7.45
CA LEU A 101 2.13 -5.17 6.55
C LEU A 101 1.56 -5.04 5.14
N SER A 102 2.42 -5.07 4.13
CA SER A 102 2.01 -5.12 2.73
C SER A 102 2.43 -6.47 2.13
N LEU A 103 1.49 -7.15 1.48
CA LEU A 103 1.71 -8.39 0.75
C LEU A 103 1.61 -8.09 -0.74
N ARG A 104 2.72 -8.29 -1.45
CA ARG A 104 2.78 -8.04 -2.90
C ARG A 104 2.15 -9.20 -3.68
N PHE A 105 1.44 -8.89 -4.74
CA PHE A 105 0.90 -9.90 -5.66
C PHE A 105 2.00 -10.74 -6.31
N ALA A 106 3.10 -10.10 -6.71
CA ALA A 106 4.22 -10.77 -7.37
C ALA A 106 4.83 -11.89 -6.51
N ASP A 107 4.86 -11.70 -5.19
CA ASP A 107 5.46 -12.68 -4.27
C ASP A 107 4.51 -13.85 -3.96
N ASN A 108 3.19 -13.68 -4.16
CA ASN A 108 2.15 -14.61 -3.71
C ASN A 108 1.04 -14.80 -4.75
N LEU A 109 1.37 -14.93 -6.04
CA LEU A 109 0.40 -14.96 -7.15
C LEU A 109 -0.72 -16.01 -6.99
N ARG A 110 -0.45 -17.14 -6.33
CA ARG A 110 -1.45 -18.21 -6.14
C ARG A 110 -2.47 -17.88 -5.05
N LEU A 111 -2.12 -16.98 -4.15
CA LEU A 111 -2.95 -16.58 -3.03
C LEU A 111 -4.09 -15.67 -3.47
N PHE A 112 -3.92 -14.95 -4.58
CA PHE A 112 -4.82 -13.88 -4.98
C PHE A 112 -5.60 -14.20 -6.26
N SER A 113 -6.79 -13.62 -6.35
CA SER A 113 -7.62 -13.67 -7.55
C SER A 113 -6.94 -12.96 -8.71
N LEU A 114 -6.76 -13.66 -9.84
CA LEU A 114 -6.16 -13.10 -11.05
C LEU A 114 -6.87 -11.84 -11.57
N TYR A 115 -8.15 -11.69 -11.26
CA TYR A 115 -8.91 -10.50 -11.65
C TYR A 115 -8.34 -9.22 -11.02
N TYR A 116 -7.86 -9.31 -9.77
CA TYR A 116 -7.32 -8.16 -9.03
C TYR A 116 -5.79 -8.02 -9.13
N THR A 117 -5.10 -9.06 -9.56
CA THR A 117 -3.64 -9.03 -9.76
C THR A 117 -3.23 -8.56 -11.15
N ALA A 118 -4.18 -8.48 -12.10
CA ALA A 118 -3.91 -8.00 -13.44
C ALA A 118 -3.65 -6.49 -13.44
N VAL A 119 -2.50 -6.07 -13.98
CA VAL A 119 -2.20 -4.64 -14.14
C VAL A 119 -3.10 -4.06 -15.23
N PRO A 120 -3.80 -2.94 -14.96
CA PRO A 120 -4.50 -2.23 -16.02
C PRO A 120 -3.52 -1.76 -17.09
N THR A 121 -3.98 -1.69 -18.34
CA THR A 121 -3.18 -1.16 -19.46
C THR A 121 -2.86 0.34 -19.32
N ALA A 122 -3.60 1.04 -18.45
CA ALA A 122 -3.34 2.43 -18.10
C ALA A 122 -3.77 2.69 -16.65
N TYR A 123 -2.89 3.24 -15.85
CA TYR A 123 -3.17 3.65 -14.48
C TYR A 123 -2.28 4.84 -14.08
N ALA A 124 -2.67 5.55 -13.02
CA ALA A 124 -1.92 6.68 -12.50
C ALA A 124 -1.43 6.39 -11.09
N VAL A 125 -0.16 6.64 -10.85
CA VAL A 125 0.44 6.57 -9.52
C VAL A 125 0.89 7.98 -9.13
N PRO A 126 0.40 8.53 -8.01
CA PRO A 126 0.80 9.87 -7.60
C PRO A 126 2.24 9.87 -7.10
N LEU A 127 3.04 10.81 -7.59
CA LEU A 127 4.36 11.13 -7.03
C LEU A 127 4.18 12.19 -5.94
N THR A 128 4.19 11.77 -4.68
CA THR A 128 4.03 12.68 -3.54
C THR A 128 5.36 12.97 -2.86
N GLY A 129 5.59 14.23 -2.53
CA GLY A 129 6.64 14.67 -1.60
C GLY A 129 8.08 14.55 -2.06
N GLY A 130 8.32 14.22 -3.30
CA GLY A 130 9.67 14.08 -3.83
C GLY A 130 9.66 13.59 -5.25
N SER A 131 10.81 13.51 -5.81
CA SER A 131 11.00 13.13 -7.19
C SER A 131 11.27 11.63 -7.38
N CYS A 132 11.18 10.81 -6.33
CA CYS A 132 11.51 9.39 -6.43
C CYS A 132 10.39 8.51 -5.91
N LEU A 133 10.04 7.50 -6.67
CA LEU A 133 9.07 6.47 -6.34
C LEU A 133 9.68 5.11 -6.65
N ASN A 134 9.61 4.19 -5.69
CA ASN A 134 9.93 2.79 -5.89
C ASN A 134 8.62 2.01 -6.07
N TYR A 135 8.33 1.61 -7.29
CA TYR A 135 7.10 0.92 -7.65
C TYR A 135 7.39 -0.09 -8.76
N ASP A 136 6.84 -1.28 -8.67
CA ASP A 136 7.01 -2.33 -9.67
C ASP A 136 6.00 -2.13 -10.81
N PHE A 137 6.37 -1.37 -11.81
CA PHE A 137 5.49 -1.02 -12.92
C PHE A 137 5.36 -2.13 -13.96
N ASP A 138 6.41 -2.91 -14.15
CA ASP A 138 6.42 -4.00 -15.14
C ASP A 138 6.07 -5.37 -14.53
N GLN A 139 5.86 -5.41 -13.19
CA GLN A 139 5.51 -6.60 -12.41
C GLN A 139 6.51 -7.76 -12.55
N ASP A 140 7.79 -7.43 -12.68
CA ASP A 140 8.87 -8.42 -12.69
C ASP A 140 9.23 -8.94 -11.28
N GLY A 141 8.56 -8.43 -10.24
CA GLY A 141 8.80 -8.75 -8.83
C GLY A 141 9.87 -7.87 -8.17
N LYS A 142 10.37 -6.85 -8.85
CA LYS A 142 11.33 -5.88 -8.32
C LYS A 142 10.75 -4.48 -8.40
N ALA A 143 11.09 -3.65 -7.43
CA ALA A 143 10.69 -2.25 -7.48
C ALA A 143 11.51 -1.51 -8.55
N ASP A 144 10.81 -0.80 -9.43
CA ASP A 144 11.42 0.15 -10.35
C ASP A 144 11.78 1.44 -9.62
N GLU A 145 12.99 1.95 -9.84
CA GLU A 145 13.36 3.27 -9.35
C GLU A 145 12.92 4.33 -10.37
N ILE A 146 11.93 5.15 -9.99
CA ILE A 146 11.37 6.18 -10.85
C ILE A 146 11.56 7.54 -10.19
N SER A 147 12.17 8.47 -10.94
CA SER A 147 12.31 9.85 -10.50
C SER A 147 11.82 10.81 -11.57
N VAL A 148 11.25 11.94 -11.12
CA VAL A 148 10.80 13.03 -11.99
C VAL A 148 11.44 14.32 -11.53
N GLU A 149 12.15 14.98 -12.44
CA GLU A 149 12.78 16.28 -12.25
C GLU A 149 12.06 17.32 -13.11
N ARG A 150 11.62 18.42 -12.48
CA ARG A 150 11.04 19.56 -13.19
C ARG A 150 12.14 20.56 -13.53
N ILE A 151 12.27 20.91 -14.79
CA ILE A 151 13.21 21.94 -15.27
C ILE A 151 12.38 23.17 -15.56
N TYR A 152 12.69 24.25 -14.85
CA TYR A 152 11.97 25.51 -14.94
C TYR A 152 12.68 26.47 -15.91
N GLY A 153 11.89 27.19 -16.69
CA GLY A 153 12.35 28.31 -17.51
C GLY A 153 12.58 29.58 -16.67
N ASP A 154 13.13 30.60 -17.29
CA ASP A 154 13.43 31.90 -16.65
C ASP A 154 12.15 32.62 -16.15
N ASP A 155 10.99 32.29 -16.69
CA ASP A 155 9.68 32.82 -16.31
C ASP A 155 8.99 32.02 -15.19
N GLY A 156 9.65 30.96 -14.66
CA GLY A 156 9.12 30.08 -13.62
C GLY A 156 8.16 29.02 -14.14
N SER A 157 7.91 28.95 -15.44
CA SER A 157 7.13 27.85 -16.04
C SER A 157 7.94 26.56 -16.10
N ILE A 158 7.26 25.41 -16.08
CA ILE A 158 7.92 24.11 -16.31
C ILE A 158 8.20 23.99 -17.81
N GLU A 159 9.47 24.05 -18.15
CA GLU A 159 9.93 23.94 -19.55
C GLU A 159 10.06 22.49 -20.01
N LYS A 160 10.51 21.62 -19.09
CA LYS A 160 10.76 20.21 -19.34
C LYS A 160 10.49 19.36 -18.12
N LEU A 161 10.04 18.14 -18.37
CA LEU A 161 10.05 17.06 -17.40
C LEU A 161 11.12 16.05 -17.77
N LYS A 162 12.00 15.74 -16.84
CA LYS A 162 12.98 14.68 -16.97
C LYS A 162 12.54 13.52 -16.09
N ILE A 163 12.24 12.40 -16.73
CA ILE A 163 11.76 11.19 -16.07
C ILE A 163 12.87 10.16 -16.16
N SER A 164 13.29 9.63 -15.05
CA SER A 164 14.26 8.52 -15.01
C SER A 164 13.54 7.26 -14.52
N VAL A 165 13.70 6.17 -15.24
CA VAL A 165 13.21 4.85 -14.88
C VAL A 165 14.38 3.88 -14.93
N ASN A 166 14.74 3.30 -13.80
CA ASN A 166 15.89 2.38 -13.66
C ASN A 166 17.17 2.91 -14.33
N GLY A 167 17.42 4.21 -14.15
CA GLY A 167 18.57 4.91 -14.74
C GLY A 167 18.43 5.28 -16.23
N LYS A 168 17.35 4.90 -16.91
CA LYS A 168 17.03 5.38 -18.26
C LYS A 168 16.32 6.72 -18.18
N VAL A 169 16.82 7.73 -18.88
CA VAL A 169 16.28 9.09 -18.83
C VAL A 169 15.46 9.40 -20.07
N PHE A 170 14.25 9.89 -19.84
CA PHE A 170 13.35 10.41 -20.86
C PHE A 170 13.11 11.90 -20.59
N THR A 171 13.06 12.70 -21.64
CA THR A 171 12.76 14.13 -21.53
C THR A 171 11.51 14.46 -22.31
N ALA A 172 10.52 15.01 -21.65
CA ALA A 172 9.34 15.56 -22.27
C ALA A 172 9.50 17.09 -22.40
N ASN A 173 9.48 17.58 -23.64
CA ASN A 173 9.54 19.01 -23.98
C ASN A 173 8.14 19.55 -24.16
N THR A 174 7.37 19.60 -23.08
CA THR A 174 6.00 20.15 -23.14
C THR A 174 5.96 21.34 -22.19
N PRO A 175 5.71 22.55 -22.65
CA PRO A 175 5.49 23.67 -21.76
C PRO A 175 4.23 23.37 -20.94
N MET A 176 4.44 23.16 -19.65
CA MET A 176 3.35 23.00 -18.69
C MET A 176 3.31 24.23 -17.82
N THR A 177 2.18 24.88 -17.74
CA THR A 177 1.90 25.80 -16.63
C THR A 177 1.85 24.99 -15.37
N ASP A 178 2.40 25.51 -14.27
CA ASP A 178 2.33 24.89 -12.96
C ASP A 178 0.84 24.74 -12.59
N CYS A 179 0.29 23.58 -12.87
CA CYS A 179 -1.02 23.24 -12.38
C CYS A 179 -0.80 22.76 -10.96
N ASP A 180 -1.28 23.51 -9.99
CA ASP A 180 -1.51 23.01 -8.64
C ASP A 180 -2.50 21.84 -8.74
N CYS A 181 -1.96 20.67 -9.04
CA CYS A 181 -2.72 19.43 -8.93
C CYS A 181 -2.77 19.09 -7.44
N TYR A 182 -3.89 19.46 -6.82
CA TYR A 182 -4.28 19.01 -5.50
C TYR A 182 -4.64 17.51 -5.53
#